data_9d05994d1d93f224b8c7a1a26ca81aa0
#
_entry.id   9d05994d1d93f224b8c7a1a26ca81aa0
#
_cell.length_a   1.000
_cell.length_b   1.000
_cell.length_c   1.000
_cell.angle_alpha   90.00
_cell.angle_beta   90.00
_cell.angle_gamma   90.00
#
_symmetry.space_group_name_H-M   'P 1'
#
loop_
_entity.id
_entity.type
_entity.pdbx_description
1 polymer ?
#
loop_
_entity_poly.entity_id
_entity_poly.type
_entity_poly.pdbx_seq_one_letter_code
_entity_poly.pdbx_strand_id
1 'polypeptide(L)'
;MPSSPAVRARAPSRAPTRRRAPTRARTTPTRARADARGDARVRVMTFNVLCPEYKRAGTKENDDARESANVEDALRRNEKILDLICDASPDVLCVQEFWHANEAMRELWTRRLREASYDAAVTPRTNGRCDGLLTAVKRDRLEIKDARDVLFNDCGDRVAHVTRVASKASGRETLVVNTHLLFPHNENSSLIRLREVFKILEFLRELQREPAIGGKKLPIVITGDFNGSRSGRVYRFLTSQGFTNALDACQGREGCKTSWVSHLNHHGECVGVDHMFLLNPSKQVLEIGASWKEAVFAMMRAKIVQQGIVDDVAAFKEFDANSDGSLTKDEFVEFANKIGLCGEKSPGLLTAELEALYEACDKDGNGEIDFQEFVQRMDIKGMADLTSDPNLSLDIGDFMASSAADQVVVSQSWDDDVFGEGDLQIECATLPTSMLEGRWPTSEEFDLSDHGPLWAEFTPR
;
A
#
# COMPACT_ATOMS: atom_id res chain seq x y z
N MET A 1 85.83 -33.48 -1.08
CA MET A 1 85.46 -33.05 -2.45
C MET A 1 84.11 -33.60 -2.72
N PRO A 2 83.07 -32.77 -2.87
CA PRO A 2 81.75 -33.21 -3.06
C PRO A 2 81.33 -33.25 -4.54
N SER A 3 80.54 -34.24 -4.90
CA SER A 3 79.97 -34.54 -6.18
C SER A 3 78.73 -33.62 -6.46
N SER A 4 78.71 -33.14 -7.72
CA SER A 4 77.58 -32.31 -8.23
C SER A 4 76.34 -33.15 -8.50
N PRO A 5 75.12 -32.57 -8.28
CA PRO A 5 73.90 -33.22 -8.66
C PRO A 5 73.41 -32.83 -10.06
N ALA A 6 72.81 -33.82 -10.72
CA ALA A 6 72.22 -33.76 -12.04
C ALA A 6 71.05 -32.81 -12.23
N VAL A 7 71.06 -32.10 -13.36
CA VAL A 7 69.99 -31.24 -13.83
C VAL A 7 68.85 -32.11 -14.39
N ARG A 8 67.67 -32.03 -13.81
CA ARG A 8 66.42 -32.58 -14.40
C ARG A 8 65.68 -31.46 -15.13
N ALA A 9 65.40 -31.69 -16.40
CA ALA A 9 64.60 -30.83 -17.27
C ALA A 9 63.17 -30.76 -16.80
N ARG A 10 62.65 -29.54 -16.70
CA ARG A 10 61.23 -29.28 -16.45
C ARG A 10 60.46 -29.27 -17.76
N ALA A 11 59.39 -30.06 -17.83
CA ALA A 11 58.36 -30.00 -18.86
C ALA A 11 57.54 -28.69 -18.80
N PRO A 12 57.03 -28.19 -19.94
CA PRO A 12 56.29 -26.91 -19.97
C PRO A 12 54.92 -27.03 -19.28
N SER A 13 54.64 -26.08 -18.40
CA SER A 13 53.35 -25.95 -17.71
C SER A 13 52.26 -25.59 -18.71
N ARG A 14 51.17 -26.40 -18.74
CA ARG A 14 49.94 -26.07 -19.42
C ARG A 14 49.27 -24.87 -18.72
N ALA A 15 48.93 -23.87 -19.51
CA ALA A 15 48.12 -22.73 -19.07
C ALA A 15 46.71 -23.20 -18.56
N PRO A 16 46.18 -22.58 -17.52
CA PRO A 16 44.85 -22.93 -17.03
C PRO A 16 43.80 -22.49 -18.05
N THR A 17 43.01 -23.44 -18.54
CA THR A 17 41.80 -23.18 -19.30
C THR A 17 40.82 -22.36 -18.45
N ARG A 18 40.51 -21.14 -18.88
CA ARG A 18 39.45 -20.33 -18.36
C ARG A 18 38.12 -21.14 -18.42
N ARG A 19 37.63 -21.60 -17.27
CA ARG A 19 36.26 -22.06 -17.16
C ARG A 19 35.35 -20.88 -17.49
N ARG A 20 34.58 -20.98 -18.56
CA ARG A 20 33.43 -20.11 -18.83
C ARG A 20 32.46 -20.23 -17.64
N ALA A 21 32.13 -19.09 -17.00
CA ALA A 21 31.05 -18.99 -16.06
C ALA A 21 29.76 -19.48 -16.75
N PRO A 22 28.87 -20.19 -16.04
CA PRO A 22 27.60 -20.57 -16.60
C PRO A 22 26.81 -19.29 -16.91
N THR A 23 26.45 -19.12 -18.16
CA THR A 23 25.49 -18.12 -18.61
C THR A 23 24.20 -18.35 -17.80
N ARG A 24 23.89 -17.43 -16.86
CA ARG A 24 22.59 -17.37 -16.20
C ARG A 24 21.53 -17.34 -17.31
N ALA A 25 20.72 -18.38 -17.36
CA ALA A 25 19.57 -18.41 -18.23
C ALA A 25 18.69 -17.20 -17.82
N ARG A 26 18.56 -16.22 -18.72
CA ARG A 26 17.54 -15.18 -18.64
C ARG A 26 16.20 -15.92 -18.64
N THR A 27 15.57 -16.08 -17.50
CA THR A 27 14.16 -16.42 -17.42
C THR A 27 13.39 -15.21 -17.92
N THR A 28 13.24 -15.11 -19.22
CA THR A 28 12.22 -14.25 -19.84
C THR A 28 10.88 -14.70 -19.27
N PRO A 29 10.06 -13.79 -18.71
CA PRO A 29 8.68 -14.12 -18.40
C PRO A 29 8.06 -14.62 -19.70
N THR A 30 7.56 -15.85 -19.68
CA THR A 30 6.97 -16.51 -20.83
C THR A 30 5.84 -15.62 -21.32
N ARG A 31 5.99 -15.11 -22.55
CA ARG A 31 4.97 -14.35 -23.26
C ARG A 31 3.73 -15.26 -23.26
N ALA A 32 2.74 -14.95 -22.38
CA ALA A 32 1.53 -15.71 -22.27
C ALA A 32 0.89 -15.79 -23.65
N ARG A 33 0.52 -17.00 -24.08
CA ARG A 33 -0.21 -17.26 -25.31
C ARG A 33 -1.42 -16.34 -25.35
N ALA A 34 -1.56 -15.56 -26.41
CA ALA A 34 -2.74 -14.77 -26.70
C ALA A 34 -3.88 -15.76 -26.98
N ASP A 35 -4.67 -16.05 -25.96
CA ASP A 35 -5.95 -16.76 -26.12
C ASP A 35 -7.01 -15.77 -26.61
N ALA A 36 -8.00 -16.27 -27.35
CA ALA A 36 -9.13 -15.50 -27.87
C ALA A 36 -10.00 -14.83 -26.76
N ARG A 37 -9.79 -15.15 -25.48
CA ARG A 37 -10.29 -14.43 -24.30
C ARG A 37 -9.43 -13.23 -23.93
N GLY A 38 -8.27 -13.03 -24.58
CA GLY A 38 -7.25 -12.05 -24.21
C GLY A 38 -7.64 -10.59 -24.35
N ASP A 39 -8.75 -10.31 -25.03
CA ASP A 39 -9.10 -8.94 -25.38
C ASP A 39 -9.85 -8.17 -24.26
N ALA A 40 -10.49 -8.88 -23.34
CA ALA A 40 -11.25 -8.27 -22.24
C ALA A 40 -10.47 -8.17 -20.91
N ARG A 41 -9.28 -8.75 -20.83
CA ARG A 41 -8.44 -8.77 -19.64
C ARG A 41 -7.75 -7.41 -19.45
N VAL A 42 -7.70 -6.92 -18.20
CA VAL A 42 -6.94 -5.73 -17.80
C VAL A 42 -5.86 -6.13 -16.81
N ARG A 43 -4.61 -5.83 -17.12
CA ARG A 43 -3.46 -6.01 -16.22
C ARG A 43 -3.10 -4.68 -15.60
N VAL A 44 -3.14 -4.62 -14.26
CA VAL A 44 -2.72 -3.47 -13.47
C VAL A 44 -1.39 -3.80 -12.78
N MET A 45 -0.44 -2.87 -12.80
CA MET A 45 0.83 -2.97 -12.08
C MET A 45 0.97 -1.76 -11.15
N THR A 46 1.43 -2.00 -9.93
CA THR A 46 1.90 -0.96 -9.02
C THR A 46 3.36 -1.17 -8.68
N PHE A 47 4.12 -0.08 -8.57
CA PHE A 47 5.54 -0.13 -8.27
C PHE A 47 6.03 1.17 -7.62
N ASN A 48 6.43 1.11 -6.35
CA ASN A 48 7.22 2.18 -5.74
C ASN A 48 8.65 2.09 -6.29
N VAL A 49 9.10 3.12 -6.99
CA VAL A 49 10.39 3.12 -7.71
C VAL A 49 11.54 3.73 -6.92
N LEU A 50 11.33 4.03 -5.67
CA LEU A 50 12.28 4.66 -4.76
C LEU A 50 12.87 5.95 -5.33
N CYS A 51 12.34 7.08 -4.89
CA CYS A 51 12.82 8.40 -5.32
C CYS A 51 14.32 8.57 -5.04
N PRO A 52 15.12 9.04 -6.00
CA PRO A 52 16.55 9.28 -5.81
C PRO A 52 16.90 10.19 -4.62
N GLU A 53 15.98 11.07 -4.21
CA GLU A 53 16.13 11.90 -2.99
C GLU A 53 16.05 11.09 -1.70
N TYR A 54 15.44 9.90 -1.73
CA TYR A 54 15.32 9.03 -0.56
C TYR A 54 16.33 7.90 -0.58
N LYS A 55 16.76 7.48 -1.77
CA LYS A 55 17.76 6.42 -1.91
C LYS A 55 19.13 6.86 -1.41
N ARG A 56 19.63 6.14 -0.41
CA ARG A 56 20.99 6.33 0.09
C ARG A 56 22.00 5.82 -0.95
N ALA A 57 23.03 6.62 -1.20
CA ALA A 57 24.11 6.32 -2.15
C ALA A 57 25.48 6.27 -1.47
N GLY A 58 25.55 6.52 -0.16
CA GLY A 58 26.78 6.58 0.61
C GLY A 58 27.24 5.23 1.14
N THR A 59 28.51 5.18 1.52
CA THR A 59 29.08 4.10 2.35
C THR A 59 28.61 4.28 3.81
N LYS A 60 28.86 3.27 4.67
CA LYS A 60 28.58 3.39 6.12
C LYS A 60 29.24 4.61 6.79
N GLU A 61 30.26 5.19 6.16
CA GLU A 61 31.03 6.33 6.66
C GLU A 61 30.44 7.68 6.17
N ASN A 62 29.62 7.68 5.11
CA ASN A 62 28.93 8.85 4.58
C ASN A 62 27.47 8.51 4.26
N ASP A 63 26.65 8.37 5.30
CA ASP A 63 25.23 7.93 5.21
C ASP A 63 24.30 9.03 4.67
N ASP A 64 24.78 10.26 4.52
CA ASP A 64 23.96 11.39 4.06
C ASP A 64 23.89 11.54 2.55
N ALA A 65 24.75 10.82 1.80
CA ALA A 65 24.74 10.89 0.34
C ALA A 65 23.45 10.28 -0.22
N ARG A 66 22.83 10.97 -1.17
CA ARG A 66 21.63 10.53 -1.89
C ARG A 66 21.95 10.29 -3.35
N GLU A 67 21.22 9.36 -3.98
CA GLU A 67 21.37 9.07 -5.41
C GLU A 67 21.08 10.30 -6.28
N SER A 68 20.23 11.21 -5.81
CA SER A 68 19.91 12.48 -6.48
C SER A 68 21.15 13.40 -6.69
N ALA A 69 22.20 13.21 -5.92
CA ALA A 69 23.47 13.91 -6.12
C ALA A 69 24.21 13.47 -7.42
N ASN A 70 23.89 12.28 -7.94
CA ASN A 70 24.38 11.79 -9.23
C ASN A 70 23.20 11.41 -10.14
N VAL A 71 22.71 12.37 -10.89
CA VAL A 71 21.55 12.20 -11.77
C VAL A 71 21.77 11.10 -12.82
N GLU A 72 22.99 10.87 -13.28
CA GLU A 72 23.29 9.83 -14.26
C GLU A 72 23.07 8.43 -13.68
N ASP A 73 23.42 8.19 -12.43
CA ASP A 73 23.16 6.92 -11.74
C ASP A 73 21.66 6.70 -11.55
N ALA A 74 20.94 7.74 -11.13
CA ALA A 74 19.49 7.73 -11.01
C ALA A 74 18.81 7.40 -12.36
N LEU A 75 19.25 8.00 -13.44
CA LEU A 75 18.73 7.73 -14.79
C LEU A 75 19.02 6.30 -15.22
N ARG A 76 20.25 5.80 -15.01
CA ARG A 76 20.60 4.40 -15.34
C ARG A 76 19.74 3.38 -14.59
N ARG A 77 19.47 3.61 -13.32
CA ARG A 77 18.56 2.76 -12.53
C ARG A 77 17.15 2.81 -13.09
N ASN A 78 16.65 4.01 -13.38
CA ASN A 78 15.31 4.18 -13.93
C ASN A 78 15.15 3.61 -15.35
N GLU A 79 16.21 3.60 -16.18
CA GLU A 79 16.19 2.86 -17.46
C GLU A 79 15.92 1.37 -17.24
N LYS A 80 16.59 0.73 -16.26
CA LYS A 80 16.35 -0.68 -15.94
C LYS A 80 14.94 -0.94 -15.40
N ILE A 81 14.40 -0.01 -14.59
CA ILE A 81 13.02 -0.06 -14.12
C ILE A 81 12.05 0.00 -15.31
N LEU A 82 12.29 0.92 -16.24
CA LEU A 82 11.47 1.07 -17.45
C LEU A 82 11.58 -0.15 -18.38
N ASP A 83 12.74 -0.81 -18.47
CA ASP A 83 12.89 -2.06 -19.20
C ASP A 83 12.01 -3.16 -18.60
N LEU A 84 12.01 -3.29 -17.26
CA LEU A 84 11.14 -4.25 -16.56
C LEU A 84 9.66 -3.95 -16.82
N ILE A 85 9.24 -2.69 -16.73
CA ILE A 85 7.86 -2.25 -16.97
C ILE A 85 7.46 -2.53 -18.42
N CYS A 86 8.29 -2.20 -19.38
CA CYS A 86 8.02 -2.42 -20.80
C CYS A 86 7.93 -3.92 -21.13
N ASP A 87 8.79 -4.75 -20.53
CA ASP A 87 8.77 -6.21 -20.69
C ASP A 87 7.49 -6.83 -20.09
N ALA A 88 7.06 -6.35 -18.91
CA ALA A 88 5.83 -6.77 -18.26
C ALA A 88 4.57 -6.26 -19.01
N SER A 89 4.67 -5.10 -19.65
CA SER A 89 3.64 -4.47 -20.47
C SER A 89 2.25 -4.43 -19.82
N PRO A 90 2.07 -3.82 -18.62
CA PRO A 90 0.77 -3.67 -17.99
C PRO A 90 -0.17 -2.79 -18.82
N ASP A 91 -1.48 -2.98 -18.70
CA ASP A 91 -2.47 -2.10 -19.34
C ASP A 91 -2.62 -0.79 -18.56
N VAL A 92 -2.48 -0.84 -17.22
CA VAL A 92 -2.39 0.32 -16.32
C VAL A 92 -1.18 0.17 -15.41
N LEU A 93 -0.35 1.19 -15.36
CA LEU A 93 0.82 1.30 -14.50
C LEU A 93 0.59 2.39 -13.45
N CYS A 94 0.77 2.06 -12.18
CA CYS A 94 0.69 2.95 -11.03
C CYS A 94 2.06 3.01 -10.35
N VAL A 95 2.71 4.16 -10.40
CA VAL A 95 4.06 4.37 -9.83
C VAL A 95 3.97 5.29 -8.63
N GLN A 96 4.71 4.96 -7.57
CA GLN A 96 4.91 5.80 -6.39
C GLN A 96 6.38 6.26 -6.34
N GLU A 97 6.62 7.34 -5.65
CA GLU A 97 7.93 7.98 -5.52
C GLU A 97 8.56 8.38 -6.86
N PHE A 98 7.75 8.72 -7.86
CA PHE A 98 8.26 9.26 -9.10
C PHE A 98 8.93 10.62 -8.88
N TRP A 99 10.23 10.73 -9.20
CA TRP A 99 11.00 11.97 -9.02
C TRP A 99 10.63 13.03 -10.06
N HIS A 100 9.46 13.63 -9.90
CA HIS A 100 8.93 14.60 -10.86
C HIS A 100 9.65 15.95 -10.84
N ALA A 101 10.35 16.30 -9.76
CA ALA A 101 11.08 17.56 -9.67
C ALA A 101 12.28 17.63 -10.63
N ASN A 102 12.85 16.48 -11.02
CA ASN A 102 13.98 16.42 -11.94
C ASN A 102 13.52 16.35 -13.41
N GLU A 103 14.00 17.30 -14.22
CA GLU A 103 13.60 17.42 -15.64
C GLU A 103 14.05 16.22 -16.48
N ALA A 104 15.31 15.81 -16.34
CA ALA A 104 15.84 14.67 -17.10
C ALA A 104 15.10 13.37 -16.80
N MET A 105 14.67 13.19 -15.53
CA MET A 105 13.85 12.06 -15.12
C MET A 105 12.47 12.10 -15.81
N ARG A 106 11.80 13.25 -15.80
CA ARG A 106 10.52 13.41 -16.50
C ARG A 106 10.65 13.14 -18.00
N GLU A 107 11.70 13.64 -18.64
CA GLU A 107 11.95 13.43 -20.08
C GLU A 107 12.19 11.94 -20.38
N LEU A 108 13.02 11.27 -19.58
CA LEU A 108 13.29 9.83 -19.72
C LEU A 108 11.99 9.03 -19.68
N TRP A 109 11.20 9.18 -18.59
CA TRP A 109 9.97 8.43 -18.40
C TRP A 109 8.93 8.75 -19.47
N THR A 110 8.76 10.03 -19.81
CA THR A 110 7.80 10.46 -20.84
C THR A 110 8.14 9.86 -22.20
N ARG A 111 9.42 9.88 -22.60
CA ARG A 111 9.90 9.30 -23.86
C ARG A 111 9.65 7.79 -23.90
N ARG A 112 10.12 7.06 -22.87
CA ARG A 112 10.05 5.59 -22.83
C ARG A 112 8.61 5.09 -22.78
N LEU A 113 7.75 5.72 -21.98
CA LEU A 113 6.33 5.36 -21.91
C LEU A 113 5.60 5.66 -23.22
N ARG A 114 5.89 6.79 -23.86
CA ARG A 114 5.30 7.13 -25.17
C ARG A 114 5.71 6.12 -26.24
N GLU A 115 6.99 5.73 -26.29
CA GLU A 115 7.53 4.70 -27.21
C GLU A 115 6.85 3.34 -26.98
N ALA A 116 6.51 3.01 -25.73
CA ALA A 116 5.78 1.81 -25.35
C ALA A 116 4.23 1.96 -25.45
N SER A 117 3.73 3.02 -26.10
CA SER A 117 2.31 3.29 -26.34
C SER A 117 1.48 3.58 -25.08
N TYR A 118 2.05 4.26 -24.09
CA TYR A 118 1.33 4.73 -22.92
C TYR A 118 0.99 6.23 -23.01
N ASP A 119 -0.15 6.59 -22.44
CA ASP A 119 -0.46 7.94 -21.99
C ASP A 119 -0.23 8.00 -20.48
N ALA A 120 0.56 8.97 -20.02
CA ALA A 120 0.96 9.09 -18.63
C ALA A 120 0.56 10.45 -18.05
N ALA A 121 0.11 10.44 -16.80
CA ALA A 121 -0.16 11.60 -15.99
C ALA A 121 0.68 11.56 -14.71
N VAL A 122 1.14 12.72 -14.25
CA VAL A 122 1.91 12.88 -13.01
C VAL A 122 1.08 13.68 -12.02
N THR A 123 0.92 13.16 -10.82
CA THR A 123 0.29 13.85 -9.69
C THR A 123 1.35 14.14 -8.64
N PRO A 124 1.89 15.37 -8.59
CA PRO A 124 2.86 15.77 -7.57
C PRO A 124 2.26 15.68 -6.18
N ARG A 125 3.07 15.30 -5.20
CA ARG A 125 2.70 15.51 -3.78
C ARG A 125 2.58 17.00 -3.51
N THR A 126 1.71 17.33 -2.55
CA THR A 126 1.52 18.73 -2.11
C THR A 126 2.74 19.23 -1.30
N ASN A 127 2.71 20.50 -0.90
CA ASN A 127 3.75 21.14 -0.08
C ASN A 127 5.16 21.14 -0.71
N GLY A 128 5.25 21.18 -2.06
CA GLY A 128 6.52 21.32 -2.77
C GLY A 128 7.45 20.09 -2.64
N ARG A 129 6.91 18.91 -2.39
CA ARG A 129 7.69 17.67 -2.39
C ARG A 129 8.24 17.38 -3.78
N CYS A 130 9.41 16.74 -3.82
CA CYS A 130 10.11 16.45 -5.08
C CYS A 130 9.56 15.23 -5.83
N ASP A 131 8.82 14.36 -5.13
CA ASP A 131 8.22 13.13 -5.65
C ASP A 131 6.71 13.22 -5.79
N GLY A 132 6.14 12.25 -6.46
CA GLY A 132 4.69 12.16 -6.66
C GLY A 132 4.30 10.79 -7.21
N LEU A 133 3.08 10.73 -7.72
CA LEU A 133 2.54 9.57 -8.41
C LEU A 133 2.70 9.75 -9.93
N LEU A 134 2.91 8.64 -10.64
CA LEU A 134 2.75 8.60 -12.08
C LEU A 134 1.78 7.45 -12.42
N THR A 135 0.73 7.77 -13.18
CA THR A 135 -0.20 6.76 -13.70
C THR A 135 -0.11 6.74 -15.21
N ALA A 136 0.12 5.56 -15.79
CA ALA A 136 0.21 5.39 -17.23
C ALA A 136 -0.76 4.33 -17.74
N VAL A 137 -1.43 4.61 -18.87
CA VAL A 137 -2.48 3.77 -19.45
C VAL A 137 -2.10 3.43 -20.89
N LYS A 138 -2.17 2.13 -21.24
CA LYS A 138 -1.81 1.62 -22.56
C LYS A 138 -2.84 2.03 -23.60
N ARG A 139 -2.46 2.92 -24.53
CA ARG A 139 -3.36 3.55 -25.52
C ARG A 139 -4.03 2.59 -26.49
N ASP A 140 -3.35 1.50 -26.84
CA ASP A 140 -3.87 0.50 -27.77
C ASP A 140 -4.93 -0.42 -27.14
N ARG A 141 -4.97 -0.49 -25.81
CA ARG A 141 -5.84 -1.36 -25.02
C ARG A 141 -7.00 -0.63 -24.36
N LEU A 142 -6.72 0.53 -23.80
CA LEU A 142 -7.63 1.28 -22.96
C LEU A 142 -7.81 2.72 -23.46
N GLU A 143 -8.94 3.32 -23.13
CA GLU A 143 -9.26 4.73 -23.31
C GLU A 143 -9.43 5.38 -21.93
N ILE A 144 -8.75 6.49 -21.68
CA ILE A 144 -8.97 7.30 -20.49
C ILE A 144 -10.26 8.10 -20.68
N LYS A 145 -11.26 7.86 -19.85
CA LYS A 145 -12.54 8.59 -19.84
C LYS A 145 -12.52 9.80 -18.91
N ASP A 146 -11.78 9.71 -17.81
CA ASP A 146 -11.63 10.76 -16.80
C ASP A 146 -10.39 10.52 -15.97
N ALA A 147 -9.77 11.57 -15.44
CA ALA A 147 -8.63 11.49 -14.55
C ALA A 147 -8.67 12.64 -13.55
N ARG A 148 -8.55 12.34 -12.25
CA ARG A 148 -8.67 13.32 -11.16
C ARG A 148 -7.70 13.05 -10.04
N ASP A 149 -7.23 14.14 -9.41
CA ASP A 149 -6.39 14.09 -8.23
C ASP A 149 -7.23 14.26 -6.95
N VAL A 150 -6.91 13.49 -5.92
CA VAL A 150 -7.45 13.62 -4.56
C VAL A 150 -6.32 14.10 -3.66
N LEU A 151 -6.45 15.33 -3.16
CA LEU A 151 -5.43 15.96 -2.32
C LEU A 151 -5.79 15.81 -0.83
N PHE A 152 -4.83 15.37 -0.02
CA PHE A 152 -5.03 15.14 1.42
C PHE A 152 -4.51 16.32 2.26
N ASN A 153 -4.77 17.54 1.84
CA ASN A 153 -4.18 18.78 2.36
C ASN A 153 -4.29 18.96 3.88
N ASP A 154 -5.31 18.38 4.50
CA ASP A 154 -5.58 18.46 5.95
C ASP A 154 -4.98 17.29 6.75
N CYS A 155 -4.48 16.25 6.08
CA CYS A 155 -3.82 15.12 6.72
C CYS A 155 -2.43 14.80 6.17
N GLY A 156 -1.78 15.76 5.56
CA GLY A 156 -0.41 15.64 5.08
C GLY A 156 -0.23 16.09 3.63
N ASP A 157 0.84 15.63 3.03
CA ASP A 157 1.25 16.00 1.66
C ASP A 157 1.04 14.87 0.64
N ARG A 158 0.42 13.76 1.05
CA ARG A 158 0.11 12.64 0.18
C ARG A 158 -1.09 12.94 -0.71
N VAL A 159 -1.24 12.16 -1.77
CA VAL A 159 -2.26 12.32 -2.79
C VAL A 159 -2.71 10.97 -3.32
N ALA A 160 -3.86 10.94 -3.99
CA ALA A 160 -4.25 9.82 -4.84
C ALA A 160 -4.60 10.33 -6.23
N HIS A 161 -4.42 9.47 -7.24
CA HIS A 161 -4.82 9.73 -8.61
C HIS A 161 -5.86 8.71 -9.04
N VAL A 162 -7.03 9.17 -9.44
CA VAL A 162 -8.16 8.34 -9.86
C VAL A 162 -8.31 8.43 -11.37
N THR A 163 -8.19 7.31 -12.06
CA THR A 163 -8.34 7.24 -13.51
C THR A 163 -9.50 6.33 -13.87
N ARG A 164 -10.48 6.84 -14.62
CA ARG A 164 -11.55 6.05 -15.23
C ARG A 164 -11.09 5.60 -16.60
N VAL A 165 -10.94 4.29 -16.76
CA VAL A 165 -10.53 3.69 -18.03
C VAL A 165 -11.64 2.84 -18.62
N ALA A 166 -11.72 2.80 -19.96
CA ALA A 166 -12.62 1.92 -20.70
C ALA A 166 -11.81 0.96 -21.58
N SER A 167 -12.14 -0.32 -21.54
CA SER A 167 -11.57 -1.30 -22.47
C SER A 167 -12.02 -1.01 -23.89
N LYS A 168 -11.09 -0.83 -24.83
CA LYS A 168 -11.41 -0.63 -26.24
C LYS A 168 -12.08 -1.83 -26.90
N ALA A 169 -11.80 -3.02 -26.35
CA ALA A 169 -12.37 -4.26 -26.85
C ALA A 169 -13.82 -4.48 -26.41
N SER A 170 -14.15 -4.13 -25.14
CA SER A 170 -15.46 -4.45 -24.55
C SER A 170 -16.31 -3.22 -24.20
N GLY A 171 -15.72 -2.03 -24.18
CA GLY A 171 -16.35 -0.81 -23.69
C GLY A 171 -16.57 -0.78 -22.17
N ARG A 172 -16.15 -1.81 -21.43
CA ARG A 172 -16.32 -1.87 -19.99
C ARG A 172 -15.39 -0.88 -19.30
N GLU A 173 -15.92 -0.21 -18.28
CA GLU A 173 -15.21 0.82 -17.55
C GLU A 173 -14.79 0.32 -16.17
N THR A 174 -13.65 0.83 -15.69
CA THR A 174 -13.08 0.54 -14.38
C THR A 174 -12.47 1.81 -13.81
N LEU A 175 -12.62 2.04 -12.51
CA LEU A 175 -11.89 3.07 -11.78
C LEU A 175 -10.60 2.46 -11.23
N VAL A 176 -9.46 3.07 -11.55
CA VAL A 176 -8.15 2.68 -11.01
C VAL A 176 -7.62 3.84 -10.17
N VAL A 177 -7.25 3.55 -8.95
CA VAL A 177 -6.71 4.51 -7.98
C VAL A 177 -5.26 4.15 -7.69
N ASN A 178 -4.37 5.08 -7.97
CA ASN A 178 -2.97 5.05 -7.59
C ASN A 178 -2.79 5.93 -6.34
N THR A 179 -2.18 5.40 -5.29
CA THR A 179 -1.89 6.15 -4.06
C THR A 179 -0.57 5.75 -3.42
N HIS A 180 -0.04 6.63 -2.60
CA HIS A 180 1.08 6.35 -1.70
C HIS A 180 0.75 6.98 -0.35
N LEU A 181 0.33 6.17 0.63
CA LEU A 181 -0.12 6.63 1.92
C LEU A 181 1.06 7.05 2.80
N LEU A 182 0.74 7.74 3.90
CA LEU A 182 1.75 8.29 4.80
C LEU A 182 2.71 7.23 5.32
N PHE A 183 4.01 7.49 5.20
CA PHE A 183 5.06 6.69 5.83
C PHE A 183 4.90 6.75 7.36
N PRO A 184 5.16 5.65 8.07
CA PRO A 184 4.98 5.58 9.51
C PRO A 184 6.08 6.33 10.28
N HIS A 185 5.84 7.60 10.55
CA HIS A 185 6.76 8.48 11.30
C HIS A 185 6.53 8.47 12.81
N ASN A 186 5.30 8.16 13.24
CA ASN A 186 4.87 8.21 14.64
C ASN A 186 3.67 7.29 14.88
N GLU A 187 3.24 7.21 16.13
CA GLU A 187 2.13 6.35 16.58
C GLU A 187 0.79 6.64 15.90
N ASN A 188 0.57 7.86 15.41
CA ASN A 188 -0.67 8.24 14.74
C ASN A 188 -0.63 8.07 13.23
N SER A 189 0.49 7.61 12.66
CA SER A 189 0.59 7.44 11.21
C SER A 189 -0.47 6.49 10.66
N SER A 190 -0.88 5.47 11.41
CA SER A 190 -1.96 4.57 11.01
C SER A 190 -3.33 5.25 10.98
N LEU A 191 -3.58 6.18 11.90
CA LEU A 191 -4.79 7.00 11.90
C LEU A 191 -4.82 7.95 10.69
N ILE A 192 -3.69 8.57 10.38
CA ILE A 192 -3.58 9.44 9.20
C ILE A 192 -3.83 8.65 7.92
N ARG A 193 -3.22 7.45 7.77
CA ARG A 193 -3.49 6.57 6.62
C ARG A 193 -4.96 6.16 6.52
N LEU A 194 -5.60 5.89 7.65
CA LEU A 194 -7.03 5.59 7.68
C LEU A 194 -7.88 6.77 7.16
N ARG A 195 -7.51 8.01 7.52
CA ARG A 195 -8.16 9.23 7.01
C ARG A 195 -7.90 9.44 5.51
N GLU A 196 -6.67 9.18 5.04
CA GLU A 196 -6.33 9.26 3.61
C GLU A 196 -7.21 8.30 2.80
N VAL A 197 -7.35 7.05 3.25
CA VAL A 197 -8.23 6.07 2.59
C VAL A 197 -9.70 6.45 2.69
N PHE A 198 -10.16 6.94 3.85
CA PHE A 198 -11.53 7.43 4.02
C PHE A 198 -11.87 8.50 2.98
N LYS A 199 -10.97 9.48 2.76
CA LYS A 199 -11.14 10.51 1.72
C LYS A 199 -11.18 9.95 0.32
N ILE A 200 -10.34 8.96 0.01
CA ILE A 200 -10.39 8.25 -1.28
C ILE A 200 -11.77 7.62 -1.47
N LEU A 201 -12.29 6.92 -0.47
CA LEU A 201 -13.58 6.23 -0.56
C LEU A 201 -14.76 7.20 -0.67
N GLU A 202 -14.75 8.31 0.06
CA GLU A 202 -15.76 9.37 -0.08
C GLU A 202 -15.75 9.96 -1.49
N PHE A 203 -14.57 10.31 -2.00
CA PHE A 203 -14.42 10.81 -3.35
C PHE A 203 -14.96 9.82 -4.40
N LEU A 204 -14.62 8.54 -4.29
CA LEU A 204 -15.09 7.50 -5.20
C LEU A 204 -16.61 7.30 -5.13
N ARG A 205 -17.20 7.40 -3.92
CA ARG A 205 -18.66 7.35 -3.74
C ARG A 205 -19.36 8.49 -4.44
N GLU A 206 -18.82 9.69 -4.36
CA GLU A 206 -19.36 10.86 -5.03
C GLU A 206 -19.17 10.77 -6.55
N LEU A 207 -17.98 10.39 -7.00
CA LEU A 207 -17.67 10.19 -8.40
C LEU A 207 -18.65 9.19 -9.06
N GLN A 208 -18.95 8.08 -8.39
CA GLN A 208 -19.89 7.09 -8.93
C GLN A 208 -21.35 7.58 -8.99
N ARG A 209 -21.71 8.68 -8.33
CA ARG A 209 -23.03 9.31 -8.40
C ARG A 209 -23.14 10.33 -9.53
N GLU A 210 -22.02 10.69 -10.16
CA GLU A 210 -22.03 11.70 -11.23
C GLU A 210 -22.82 11.21 -12.45
N PRO A 211 -23.56 12.12 -13.12
CA PRO A 211 -24.33 11.79 -14.32
C PRO A 211 -23.46 11.22 -15.45
N ALA A 212 -22.18 11.59 -15.52
CA ALA A 212 -21.22 11.07 -16.49
C ALA A 212 -20.95 9.57 -16.38
N ILE A 213 -21.28 8.95 -15.25
CA ILE A 213 -21.19 7.50 -15.03
C ILE A 213 -22.52 6.80 -15.33
N GLY A 214 -23.59 7.56 -15.55
CA GLY A 214 -24.89 7.05 -15.97
C GLY A 214 -25.62 6.19 -14.93
N GLY A 215 -25.36 6.42 -13.63
CA GLY A 215 -25.97 5.69 -12.51
C GLY A 215 -25.49 4.23 -12.37
N LYS A 216 -24.48 3.82 -13.11
CA LYS A 216 -23.86 2.50 -12.98
C LYS A 216 -22.82 2.54 -11.86
N LYS A 217 -22.74 1.46 -11.08
CA LYS A 217 -21.58 1.25 -10.23
C LYS A 217 -20.47 0.64 -11.09
N LEU A 218 -19.27 1.22 -11.02
CA LEU A 218 -18.08 0.70 -11.71
C LEU A 218 -17.23 -0.12 -10.74
N PRO A 219 -16.56 -1.17 -11.20
CA PRO A 219 -15.54 -1.83 -10.39
C PRO A 219 -14.40 -0.83 -10.09
N ILE A 220 -13.85 -0.94 -8.88
CA ILE A 220 -12.78 -0.06 -8.38
C ILE A 220 -11.57 -0.91 -8.06
N VAL A 221 -10.42 -0.54 -8.62
CA VAL A 221 -9.11 -1.09 -8.23
C VAL A 221 -8.34 0.01 -7.50
N ILE A 222 -8.03 -0.19 -6.22
CA ILE A 222 -7.15 0.70 -5.44
C ILE A 222 -5.82 0.00 -5.27
N THR A 223 -4.72 0.68 -5.64
CA THR A 223 -3.37 0.09 -5.55
C THR A 223 -2.32 1.14 -5.22
N GLY A 224 -1.18 0.67 -4.71
CA GLY A 224 -0.04 1.51 -4.37
C GLY A 224 0.75 1.00 -3.17
N ASP A 225 1.60 1.87 -2.66
CA ASP A 225 2.29 1.70 -1.40
C ASP A 225 1.43 2.27 -0.25
N PHE A 226 0.89 1.37 0.54
CA PHE A 226 0.00 1.73 1.67
C PHE A 226 0.78 2.03 2.94
N ASN A 227 2.08 1.78 2.97
CA ASN A 227 2.91 1.93 4.17
C ASN A 227 2.28 1.26 5.41
N GLY A 228 1.49 0.22 5.20
CA GLY A 228 0.74 -0.51 6.20
C GLY A 228 0.62 -1.98 5.84
N SER A 229 0.71 -2.86 6.84
CA SER A 229 0.72 -4.30 6.65
C SER A 229 -0.69 -4.87 6.38
N ARG A 230 -0.72 -6.15 6.02
CA ARG A 230 -1.95 -6.95 5.85
C ARG A 230 -2.78 -7.05 7.15
N SER A 231 -2.14 -7.04 8.30
CA SER A 231 -2.82 -7.00 9.61
C SER A 231 -3.24 -5.59 10.02
N GLY A 232 -2.76 -4.57 9.29
CA GLY A 232 -2.96 -3.16 9.59
C GLY A 232 -4.42 -2.69 9.49
N ARG A 233 -4.68 -1.55 10.09
CA ARG A 233 -6.03 -0.96 10.18
C ARG A 233 -6.61 -0.56 8.84
N VAL A 234 -5.78 -0.03 7.94
CA VAL A 234 -6.20 0.35 6.58
C VAL A 234 -6.66 -0.88 5.80
N TYR A 235 -5.92 -1.97 5.91
CA TYR A 235 -6.28 -3.23 5.27
C TYR A 235 -7.64 -3.73 5.76
N ARG A 236 -7.84 -3.79 7.09
CA ARG A 236 -9.10 -4.20 7.71
C ARG A 236 -10.25 -3.27 7.35
N PHE A 237 -10.00 -1.96 7.29
CA PHE A 237 -11.01 -1.00 6.89
C PHE A 237 -11.46 -1.21 5.44
N LEU A 238 -10.54 -1.39 4.49
CA LEU A 238 -10.88 -1.68 3.09
C LEU A 238 -11.63 -3.00 2.95
N THR A 239 -11.18 -4.06 3.62
CA THR A 239 -11.89 -5.36 3.57
C THR A 239 -13.28 -5.28 4.19
N SER A 240 -13.48 -4.52 5.26
CA SER A 240 -14.82 -4.27 5.83
C SER A 240 -15.75 -3.51 4.88
N GLN A 241 -15.19 -2.74 3.94
CA GLN A 241 -15.92 -2.06 2.88
C GLN A 241 -16.17 -2.95 1.65
N GLY A 242 -15.90 -4.26 1.74
CA GLY A 242 -16.12 -5.22 0.67
C GLY A 242 -15.02 -5.31 -0.37
N PHE A 243 -13.89 -4.65 -0.16
CA PHE A 243 -12.72 -4.80 -1.01
C PHE A 243 -12.05 -6.16 -0.82
N THR A 244 -11.63 -6.77 -1.91
CA THR A 244 -10.88 -8.01 -1.94
C THR A 244 -9.43 -7.71 -2.33
N ASN A 245 -8.46 -8.14 -1.51
CA ASN A 245 -7.04 -8.00 -1.87
C ASN A 245 -6.66 -9.04 -2.94
N ALA A 246 -5.92 -8.61 -3.97
CA ALA A 246 -5.58 -9.45 -5.10
C ALA A 246 -4.67 -10.64 -4.73
N LEU A 247 -3.73 -10.45 -3.81
CA LEU A 247 -2.85 -11.53 -3.34
C LEU A 247 -3.65 -12.55 -2.51
N ASP A 248 -4.58 -12.11 -1.66
CA ASP A 248 -5.46 -13.00 -0.90
C ASP A 248 -6.33 -13.87 -1.83
N ALA A 249 -6.95 -13.23 -2.83
CA ALA A 249 -7.80 -13.93 -3.79
C ALA A 249 -7.04 -14.98 -4.61
N CYS A 250 -5.73 -14.84 -4.74
CA CYS A 250 -4.87 -15.76 -5.50
C CYS A 250 -4.08 -16.73 -4.64
N GLN A 251 -4.17 -16.63 -3.32
CA GLN A 251 -3.42 -17.51 -2.42
C GLN A 251 -3.78 -18.98 -2.66
N GLY A 252 -2.74 -19.81 -2.89
CA GLY A 252 -2.91 -21.26 -3.12
C GLY A 252 -3.41 -21.63 -4.51
N ARG A 253 -3.63 -20.68 -5.43
CA ARG A 253 -3.97 -20.99 -6.83
C ARG A 253 -2.73 -21.40 -7.62
N GLU A 254 -2.89 -22.39 -8.49
CA GLU A 254 -1.83 -22.85 -9.38
C GLU A 254 -1.36 -21.72 -10.31
N GLY A 255 -0.05 -21.52 -10.39
CA GLY A 255 0.56 -20.46 -11.20
C GLY A 255 0.66 -19.09 -10.53
N CYS A 256 0.04 -18.88 -9.37
CA CYS A 256 0.18 -17.65 -8.61
C CYS A 256 1.32 -17.79 -7.59
N LYS A 257 2.36 -16.98 -7.75
CA LYS A 257 3.43 -16.85 -6.75
C LYS A 257 3.05 -15.71 -5.81
N THR A 258 2.32 -16.04 -4.76
CA THR A 258 1.90 -15.07 -3.76
C THR A 258 2.91 -15.03 -2.62
N SER A 259 3.75 -14.02 -2.61
CA SER A 259 4.48 -13.60 -1.43
C SER A 259 3.88 -12.31 -0.92
N TRP A 260 3.86 -12.14 0.39
CA TRP A 260 3.42 -10.89 1.02
C TRP A 260 4.53 -9.88 1.17
N VAL A 261 5.77 -10.29 0.95
CA VAL A 261 6.93 -9.42 1.07
C VAL A 261 7.02 -8.56 -0.19
N SER A 262 6.75 -7.28 -0.04
CA SER A 262 6.85 -6.31 -1.12
C SER A 262 7.97 -5.30 -0.93
N HIS A 263 8.47 -5.13 0.30
CA HIS A 263 9.46 -4.12 0.64
C HIS A 263 10.50 -4.67 1.62
N LEU A 264 11.75 -4.32 1.40
CA LEU A 264 12.85 -4.51 2.33
C LEU A 264 13.19 -3.16 2.98
N ASN A 265 12.81 -2.99 4.25
CA ASN A 265 13.00 -1.71 4.92
C ASN A 265 14.47 -1.46 5.30
N HIS A 266 14.77 -0.22 5.73
CA HIS A 266 16.13 0.21 6.10
C HIS A 266 16.72 -0.51 7.34
N HIS A 267 15.93 -1.30 8.06
CA HIS A 267 16.39 -2.19 9.14
C HIS A 267 16.72 -3.59 8.62
N GLY A 268 16.52 -3.87 7.34
CA GLY A 268 16.71 -5.19 6.73
C GLY A 268 15.56 -6.14 6.99
N GLU A 269 14.37 -5.63 7.34
CA GLU A 269 13.19 -6.43 7.58
C GLU A 269 12.33 -6.50 6.32
N CYS A 270 11.82 -7.67 6.02
CA CYS A 270 10.90 -7.91 4.93
C CYS A 270 9.47 -7.60 5.37
N VAL A 271 8.82 -6.65 4.70
CA VAL A 271 7.45 -6.22 5.03
C VAL A 271 6.56 -6.22 3.77
N GLY A 272 5.26 -6.38 3.96
CA GLY A 272 4.27 -6.32 2.88
C GLY A 272 3.44 -5.06 3.01
N VAL A 273 3.76 -4.04 2.23
CA VAL A 273 3.12 -2.72 2.28
C VAL A 273 2.51 -2.27 0.95
N ASP A 274 2.83 -2.98 -0.14
CA ASP A 274 2.23 -2.73 -1.44
C ASP A 274 1.01 -3.63 -1.62
N HIS A 275 -0.13 -3.02 -1.89
CA HIS A 275 -1.41 -3.72 -1.99
C HIS A 275 -2.15 -3.37 -3.27
N MET A 276 -3.03 -4.29 -3.69
CA MET A 276 -3.97 -4.09 -4.76
C MET A 276 -5.33 -4.68 -4.35
N PHE A 277 -6.35 -3.84 -4.31
CA PHE A 277 -7.69 -4.18 -3.85
C PHE A 277 -8.70 -3.98 -4.97
N LEU A 278 -9.66 -4.89 -5.08
CA LEU A 278 -10.81 -4.81 -5.99
C LEU A 278 -12.10 -4.67 -5.19
N LEU A 279 -12.92 -3.69 -5.51
CA LEU A 279 -14.33 -3.61 -5.11
C LEU A 279 -15.22 -3.78 -6.33
N ASN A 280 -16.04 -4.81 -6.32
CA ASN A 280 -17.01 -5.09 -7.38
C ASN A 280 -18.34 -4.36 -7.16
N PRO A 281 -19.04 -3.97 -8.24
CA PRO A 281 -20.36 -3.32 -8.20
C PRO A 281 -21.42 -4.08 -7.41
N SER A 282 -21.40 -5.43 -7.44
CA SER A 282 -22.34 -6.30 -6.74
C SER A 282 -22.15 -6.32 -5.22
N LYS A 283 -20.99 -5.91 -4.71
CA LYS A 283 -20.73 -5.94 -3.28
C LYS A 283 -21.54 -4.91 -2.53
N GLN A 284 -22.11 -5.33 -1.40
CA GLN A 284 -22.72 -4.41 -0.46
C GLN A 284 -21.62 -3.69 0.32
N VAL A 285 -21.65 -2.38 0.26
CA VAL A 285 -20.71 -1.51 0.96
C VAL A 285 -21.40 -1.00 2.22
N LEU A 286 -20.71 -1.09 3.36
CA LEU A 286 -21.16 -0.47 4.61
C LEU A 286 -21.16 1.06 4.45
N GLU A 287 -21.88 1.74 5.35
CA GLU A 287 -21.81 3.20 5.38
C GLU A 287 -20.38 3.62 5.80
N ILE A 288 -19.72 4.42 4.94
CA ILE A 288 -18.29 4.71 5.07
C ILE A 288 -18.00 5.47 6.37
N GLY A 289 -18.81 6.47 6.69
CA GLY A 289 -18.63 7.27 7.90
C GLY A 289 -18.81 6.47 9.19
N ALA A 290 -19.80 5.59 9.24
CA ALA A 290 -20.01 4.70 10.39
C ALA A 290 -18.85 3.72 10.53
N SER A 291 -18.40 3.12 9.44
CA SER A 291 -17.27 2.19 9.44
C SER A 291 -15.96 2.87 9.84
N TRP A 292 -15.75 4.11 9.41
CA TRP A 292 -14.60 4.90 9.82
C TRP A 292 -14.63 5.19 11.33
N LYS A 293 -15.76 5.62 11.87
CA LYS A 293 -15.93 5.83 13.31
C LYS A 293 -15.61 4.56 14.11
N GLU A 294 -16.13 3.41 13.66
CA GLU A 294 -15.81 2.11 14.30
C GLU A 294 -14.31 1.80 14.29
N ALA A 295 -13.64 2.04 13.18
CA ALA A 295 -12.20 1.84 13.09
C ALA A 295 -11.43 2.76 14.05
N VAL A 296 -11.86 4.01 14.21
CA VAL A 296 -11.25 4.96 15.15
C VAL A 296 -11.56 4.57 16.61
N PHE A 297 -12.77 4.16 16.93
CA PHE A 297 -13.09 3.65 18.28
C PHE A 297 -12.25 2.42 18.63
N ALA A 298 -12.03 1.52 17.68
CA ALA A 298 -11.12 0.39 17.90
C ALA A 298 -9.68 0.83 18.19
N MET A 299 -9.23 1.95 17.59
CA MET A 299 -7.92 2.55 17.93
C MET A 299 -7.92 3.18 19.31
N MET A 300 -8.98 3.88 19.71
CA MET A 300 -9.13 4.45 21.06
C MET A 300 -9.05 3.36 22.10
N ARG A 301 -9.86 2.30 21.95
CA ARG A 301 -9.86 1.14 22.86
C ARG A 301 -8.47 0.53 23.02
N ALA A 302 -7.78 0.29 21.89
CA ALA A 302 -6.45 -0.26 21.90
C ALA A 302 -5.44 0.63 22.65
N LYS A 303 -5.48 1.96 22.44
CA LYS A 303 -4.60 2.89 23.15
C LYS A 303 -4.90 2.95 24.65
N ILE A 304 -6.17 2.85 25.05
CA ILE A 304 -6.58 2.80 26.47
C ILE A 304 -6.04 1.54 27.13
N VAL A 305 -6.22 0.38 26.50
CA VAL A 305 -5.70 -0.90 27.02
C VAL A 305 -4.17 -0.89 27.10
N GLN A 306 -3.47 -0.29 26.14
CA GLN A 306 -2.01 -0.13 26.19
C GLN A 306 -1.52 0.67 27.40
N GLN A 307 -2.33 1.60 27.91
CA GLN A 307 -2.03 2.34 29.13
C GLN A 307 -2.30 1.54 30.41
N GLY A 308 -2.71 0.28 30.28
CA GLY A 308 -2.99 -0.61 31.43
C GLY A 308 -4.41 -0.48 31.97
N ILE A 309 -5.29 0.25 31.28
CA ILE A 309 -6.71 0.39 31.65
C ILE A 309 -7.47 -0.76 30.96
N VAL A 310 -7.96 -1.74 31.76
CA VAL A 310 -8.47 -3.01 31.23
C VAL A 310 -9.95 -3.24 31.52
N ASP A 311 -10.65 -2.30 32.16
CA ASP A 311 -12.09 -2.36 32.43
C ASP A 311 -12.79 -1.03 32.16
N ASP A 312 -14.10 -1.12 31.89
CA ASP A 312 -14.91 0.01 31.48
C ASP A 312 -15.08 1.06 32.58
N VAL A 313 -15.13 0.64 33.85
CA VAL A 313 -15.30 1.56 35.00
C VAL A 313 -14.04 2.39 35.20
N ALA A 314 -12.87 1.76 35.12
CA ALA A 314 -11.59 2.46 35.22
C ALA A 314 -11.43 3.43 34.04
N ALA A 315 -11.78 2.99 32.83
CA ALA A 315 -11.74 3.84 31.65
C ALA A 315 -12.67 5.05 31.78
N PHE A 316 -13.93 4.85 32.15
CA PHE A 316 -14.90 5.94 32.31
C PHE A 316 -14.40 6.99 33.31
N LYS A 317 -13.85 6.57 34.45
CA LYS A 317 -13.28 7.50 35.46
C LYS A 317 -12.09 8.31 34.96
N GLU A 318 -11.34 7.79 33.99
CA GLU A 318 -10.25 8.55 33.39
C GLU A 318 -10.74 9.61 32.41
N PHE A 319 -11.93 9.42 31.83
CA PHE A 319 -12.63 10.41 31.00
C PHE A 319 -13.37 11.44 31.88
N ASP A 320 -14.09 11.00 32.91
CA ASP A 320 -14.89 11.82 33.84
C ASP A 320 -13.97 12.56 34.83
N ALA A 321 -13.40 13.68 34.37
CA ALA A 321 -12.43 14.44 35.13
C ALA A 321 -13.00 15.15 36.36
N ASN A 322 -14.26 15.56 36.28
CA ASN A 322 -14.96 16.26 37.36
C ASN A 322 -15.70 15.31 38.31
N SER A 323 -15.79 14.01 37.95
CA SER A 323 -16.43 12.92 38.72
C SER A 323 -17.95 13.17 38.98
N ASP A 324 -18.65 13.75 38.00
CA ASP A 324 -20.09 13.98 38.08
C ASP A 324 -20.95 12.83 37.57
N GLY A 325 -20.28 11.82 36.91
CA GLY A 325 -20.92 10.59 36.42
C GLY A 325 -21.43 10.69 35.00
N SER A 326 -21.12 11.76 34.29
CA SER A 326 -21.36 11.95 32.86
C SER A 326 -20.09 12.46 32.16
N LEU A 327 -20.01 12.36 30.85
CA LEU A 327 -18.90 12.89 30.07
C LEU A 327 -19.37 14.01 29.18
N THR A 328 -18.81 15.17 29.39
CA THR A 328 -18.95 16.31 28.50
C THR A 328 -18.10 16.17 27.26
N LYS A 329 -18.41 16.93 26.23
CA LYS A 329 -17.59 16.98 25.00
C LYS A 329 -16.14 17.40 25.28
N ASP A 330 -15.94 18.34 26.18
CA ASP A 330 -14.60 18.83 26.53
C ASP A 330 -13.77 17.74 27.22
N GLU A 331 -14.35 16.98 28.13
CA GLU A 331 -13.69 15.83 28.77
C GLU A 331 -13.35 14.73 27.80
N PHE A 332 -14.22 14.44 26.84
CA PHE A 332 -13.95 13.48 25.78
C PHE A 332 -12.76 13.91 24.91
N VAL A 333 -12.71 15.19 24.51
CA VAL A 333 -11.61 15.76 23.71
C VAL A 333 -10.32 15.80 24.52
N GLU A 334 -10.38 16.19 25.81
CA GLU A 334 -9.21 16.21 26.68
C GLU A 334 -8.60 14.83 26.88
N PHE A 335 -9.45 13.80 27.08
CA PHE A 335 -8.98 12.44 27.18
C PHE A 335 -8.39 11.93 25.86
N ALA A 336 -9.03 12.21 24.71
CA ALA A 336 -8.49 11.84 23.40
C ALA A 336 -7.09 12.46 23.17
N ASN A 337 -6.87 13.68 23.66
CA ASN A 337 -5.56 14.34 23.65
C ASN A 337 -4.57 13.65 24.62
N LYS A 338 -5.01 13.31 25.83
CA LYS A 338 -4.19 12.58 26.83
C LYS A 338 -3.67 11.25 26.30
N ILE A 339 -4.48 10.51 25.56
CA ILE A 339 -4.06 9.24 24.93
C ILE A 339 -3.35 9.44 23.59
N GLY A 340 -3.08 10.68 23.18
CA GLY A 340 -2.28 11.00 22.00
C GLY A 340 -2.98 10.79 20.67
N LEU A 341 -4.32 10.85 20.61
CA LEU A 341 -5.08 10.78 19.36
C LEU A 341 -5.26 12.13 18.67
N CYS A 342 -4.99 13.21 19.35
CA CYS A 342 -5.02 14.59 18.84
C CYS A 342 -4.02 15.47 19.61
N GLY A 343 -3.89 16.74 19.23
CA GLY A 343 -3.06 17.73 19.91
C GLY A 343 -1.87 18.24 19.08
N GLU A 344 -1.23 19.31 19.55
CA GLU A 344 -0.16 20.02 18.80
C GLU A 344 1.09 19.15 18.54
N LYS A 345 1.41 18.25 19.46
CA LYS A 345 2.62 17.41 19.38
C LYS A 345 2.43 16.13 18.58
N SER A 346 1.18 15.75 18.33
CA SER A 346 0.85 14.51 17.68
C SER A 346 -0.36 14.75 16.76
N PRO A 347 -0.14 15.18 15.51
CA PRO A 347 -1.23 15.38 14.57
C PRO A 347 -2.03 14.07 14.44
N GLY A 348 -3.31 14.15 14.67
CA GLY A 348 -4.21 13.01 14.71
C GLY A 348 -5.61 13.42 14.28
N LEU A 349 -6.61 13.15 15.11
CA LEU A 349 -7.99 13.54 14.87
C LEU A 349 -8.17 15.06 14.87
N LEU A 350 -8.98 15.54 13.93
CA LEU A 350 -9.44 16.92 13.89
C LEU A 350 -10.56 17.12 14.92
N THR A 351 -10.77 18.37 15.35
CA THR A 351 -11.86 18.72 16.27
C THR A 351 -13.23 18.23 15.75
N ALA A 352 -13.54 18.46 14.49
CA ALA A 352 -14.79 18.00 13.89
C ALA A 352 -14.94 16.46 13.87
N GLU A 353 -13.83 15.71 13.77
CA GLU A 353 -13.84 14.26 13.86
C GLU A 353 -14.11 13.78 15.29
N LEU A 354 -13.49 14.43 16.27
CA LEU A 354 -13.77 14.17 17.70
C LEU A 354 -15.23 14.48 18.07
N GLU A 355 -15.76 15.59 17.57
CA GLU A 355 -17.18 15.94 17.72
C GLU A 355 -18.09 14.85 17.14
N ALA A 356 -17.80 14.38 15.92
CA ALA A 356 -18.56 13.31 15.28
C ALA A 356 -18.45 11.95 16.02
N LEU A 357 -17.34 11.70 16.71
CA LEU A 357 -17.16 10.52 17.57
C LEU A 357 -17.96 10.68 18.87
N TYR A 358 -17.91 11.86 19.50
CA TYR A 358 -18.69 12.18 20.68
C TYR A 358 -20.19 11.98 20.42
N GLU A 359 -20.73 12.59 19.36
CA GLU A 359 -22.12 12.43 18.93
C GLU A 359 -22.51 10.97 18.61
N ALA A 360 -21.54 10.14 18.22
CA ALA A 360 -21.78 8.72 17.99
C ALA A 360 -21.82 7.90 19.29
N CYS A 361 -21.30 8.43 20.39
CA CYS A 361 -21.44 7.86 21.74
C CYS A 361 -22.75 8.31 22.42
N ASP A 362 -23.07 9.60 22.36
CA ASP A 362 -24.32 10.21 22.87
C ASP A 362 -25.49 9.72 22.00
N LYS A 363 -26.14 8.64 22.42
CA LYS A 363 -27.20 7.99 21.64
C LYS A 363 -28.58 8.63 21.81
N ASP A 364 -28.86 9.15 22.99
CA ASP A 364 -30.15 9.79 23.30
C ASP A 364 -30.14 11.28 22.92
N GLY A 365 -28.98 11.84 22.57
CA GLY A 365 -28.81 13.21 22.09
C GLY A 365 -29.02 14.25 23.21
N ASN A 366 -28.78 13.87 24.47
CA ASN A 366 -28.95 14.78 25.60
C ASN A 366 -27.75 15.74 25.78
N GLY A 367 -26.65 15.53 25.05
CA GLY A 367 -25.43 16.35 25.09
C GLY A 367 -24.40 15.91 26.12
N GLU A 368 -24.63 14.78 26.78
CA GLU A 368 -23.71 14.15 27.72
C GLU A 368 -23.62 12.65 27.43
N ILE A 369 -22.50 12.01 27.70
CA ILE A 369 -22.35 10.54 27.54
C ILE A 369 -22.45 9.93 28.95
N ASP A 370 -23.47 9.13 29.19
CA ASP A 370 -23.56 8.35 30.42
C ASP A 370 -22.70 7.09 30.39
N PHE A 371 -22.58 6.43 31.56
CA PHE A 371 -21.76 5.20 31.66
C PHE A 371 -22.26 4.06 30.77
N GLN A 372 -23.56 3.93 30.52
CA GLN A 372 -24.12 2.88 29.69
C GLN A 372 -23.80 3.12 28.20
N GLU A 373 -23.92 4.35 27.74
CA GLU A 373 -23.55 4.77 26.38
C GLU A 373 -22.07 4.59 26.13
N PHE A 374 -21.24 4.98 27.12
CA PHE A 374 -19.80 4.75 27.08
C PHE A 374 -19.46 3.28 26.93
N VAL A 375 -19.97 2.39 27.80
CA VAL A 375 -19.70 0.95 27.75
C VAL A 375 -20.17 0.34 26.43
N GLN A 376 -21.37 0.71 25.96
CA GLN A 376 -21.88 0.21 24.69
C GLN A 376 -20.99 0.56 23.50
N ARG A 377 -20.27 1.68 23.59
CA ARG A 377 -19.42 2.15 22.51
C ARG A 377 -17.98 1.76 22.67
N MET A 378 -17.46 1.82 23.88
CA MET A 378 -16.03 1.64 24.14
C MET A 378 -15.67 0.20 24.41
N ASP A 379 -16.48 -0.60 25.14
CA ASP A 379 -16.23 -2.02 25.43
C ASP A 379 -14.75 -2.34 25.71
N ILE A 380 -14.16 -1.63 26.68
CA ILE A 380 -12.74 -1.72 27.01
C ILE A 380 -12.39 -3.11 27.50
N LYS A 381 -13.29 -3.71 28.30
CA LYS A 381 -13.12 -5.06 28.79
C LYS A 381 -13.04 -6.08 27.65
N GLY A 382 -13.95 -6.00 26.68
CA GLY A 382 -13.91 -6.87 25.50
C GLY A 382 -12.62 -6.72 24.70
N MET A 383 -12.11 -5.50 24.56
CA MET A 383 -10.82 -5.27 23.93
C MET A 383 -9.65 -5.85 24.73
N ALA A 384 -9.64 -5.70 26.07
CA ALA A 384 -8.61 -6.23 26.93
C ALA A 384 -8.59 -7.77 26.91
N ASP A 385 -9.78 -8.41 26.91
CA ASP A 385 -9.92 -9.86 26.79
C ASP A 385 -9.35 -10.38 25.44
N LEU A 386 -9.61 -9.65 24.34
CA LEU A 386 -9.04 -9.97 23.02
C LEU A 386 -7.52 -9.80 22.97
N THR A 387 -6.97 -8.77 23.64
CA THR A 387 -5.51 -8.53 23.64
C THR A 387 -4.76 -9.49 24.53
N SER A 388 -5.41 -10.14 25.46
CA SER A 388 -4.81 -11.15 26.36
C SER A 388 -4.64 -12.53 25.71
N ASP A 389 -5.27 -12.77 24.54
CA ASP A 389 -5.07 -14.00 23.77
C ASP A 389 -3.71 -13.95 23.03
N PRO A 390 -2.74 -14.81 23.43
CA PRO A 390 -1.42 -14.84 22.79
C PRO A 390 -1.46 -15.24 21.30
N ASN A 391 -2.60 -15.76 20.81
CA ASN A 391 -2.81 -16.12 19.41
C ASN A 391 -3.42 -14.95 18.61
N LEU A 392 -3.94 -13.93 19.28
CA LEU A 392 -4.42 -12.69 18.65
C LEU A 392 -3.35 -11.61 18.82
N SER A 393 -2.38 -11.60 17.93
CA SER A 393 -1.49 -10.45 17.78
C SER A 393 -2.33 -9.28 17.27
N LEU A 394 -2.89 -8.49 18.18
CA LEU A 394 -3.39 -7.16 17.87
C LEU A 394 -2.16 -6.29 17.64
N ASP A 395 -1.75 -6.22 16.38
CA ASP A 395 -0.71 -5.30 15.94
C ASP A 395 -1.20 -3.87 16.13
N ILE A 396 -0.83 -3.29 17.28
CA ILE A 396 -1.20 -1.94 17.67
C ILE A 396 -0.30 -0.91 16.96
N GLY A 397 0.81 -1.38 16.42
CA GLY A 397 1.68 -0.63 15.52
C GLY A 397 1.66 -1.28 14.14
N ASP A 398 1.27 -0.57 13.10
CA ASP A 398 1.36 -1.01 11.69
C ASP A 398 2.79 -1.42 11.26
N PHE A 399 3.70 -1.52 12.20
CA PHE A 399 5.13 -1.49 11.99
C PHE A 399 5.86 -2.82 12.10
N MET A 400 5.36 -3.79 12.83
CA MET A 400 6.20 -4.88 13.34
C MET A 400 5.70 -6.28 13.01
N ALA A 401 4.85 -6.48 12.04
CA ALA A 401 4.43 -7.82 11.67
C ALA A 401 5.20 -8.36 10.48
N SER A 402 6.50 -8.52 10.62
CA SER A 402 7.31 -9.33 9.70
C SER A 402 7.55 -10.76 10.21
N SER A 403 6.87 -11.16 11.28
CA SER A 403 7.01 -12.53 11.79
C SER A 403 5.99 -13.48 11.17
N ALA A 404 6.26 -14.80 11.31
CA ALA A 404 5.42 -15.89 10.82
C ALA A 404 3.93 -15.85 11.26
N ALA A 405 3.56 -14.95 12.16
CA ALA A 405 2.19 -14.67 12.57
C ALA A 405 1.34 -14.01 11.46
N ASP A 406 1.94 -13.36 10.45
CA ASP A 406 1.23 -12.87 9.25
C ASP A 406 0.59 -14.01 8.42
N GLN A 407 0.83 -15.25 8.77
CA GLN A 407 0.25 -16.42 8.12
C GLN A 407 -1.10 -16.84 8.71
N VAL A 408 -1.59 -16.22 9.77
CA VAL A 408 -2.95 -16.48 10.25
C VAL A 408 -3.93 -15.80 9.32
N VAL A 409 -4.22 -16.49 8.24
CA VAL A 409 -5.35 -16.23 7.36
C VAL A 409 -6.60 -16.30 8.21
N VAL A 410 -7.26 -15.19 8.47
CA VAL A 410 -8.71 -15.23 8.66
C VAL A 410 -9.24 -15.73 7.33
N SER A 411 -9.49 -17.00 7.24
CA SER A 411 -10.19 -17.61 6.10
C SER A 411 -11.60 -17.03 6.10
N GLN A 412 -11.76 -15.86 5.46
CA GLN A 412 -13.07 -15.55 4.92
C GLN A 412 -13.31 -16.63 3.89
N SER A 413 -14.27 -17.51 4.15
CA SER A 413 -14.78 -18.45 3.16
C SER A 413 -15.20 -17.63 1.97
N TRP A 414 -14.43 -17.75 0.90
CA TRP A 414 -14.79 -17.20 -0.42
C TRP A 414 -15.84 -18.10 -1.04
N ASP A 415 -16.92 -18.37 -0.28
CA ASP A 415 -18.07 -19.12 -0.77
C ASP A 415 -18.66 -18.37 -1.96
N ASP A 416 -18.98 -19.13 -2.98
CA ASP A 416 -19.54 -18.78 -4.29
C ASP A 416 -20.30 -17.45 -4.28
N ASP A 417 -19.56 -16.36 -4.42
CA ASP A 417 -20.12 -15.02 -4.50
C ASP A 417 -21.02 -14.95 -5.71
N VAL A 418 -22.25 -14.56 -5.51
CA VAL A 418 -23.16 -14.18 -6.59
C VAL A 418 -22.53 -12.96 -7.28
N PHE A 419 -21.99 -13.18 -8.47
CA PHE A 419 -21.41 -12.10 -9.28
C PHE A 419 -22.53 -11.38 -10.01
N GLY A 420 -22.45 -10.06 -10.01
CA GLY A 420 -23.37 -9.17 -10.71
C GLY A 420 -22.87 -8.75 -12.08
N GLU A 421 -23.75 -8.13 -12.85
CA GLU A 421 -23.35 -7.50 -14.11
C GLU A 421 -22.31 -6.39 -13.86
N GLY A 422 -21.20 -6.45 -14.56
CA GLY A 422 -20.10 -5.47 -14.43
C GLY A 422 -18.98 -5.89 -13.49
N ASP A 423 -19.12 -6.99 -12.78
CA ASP A 423 -18.09 -7.50 -11.88
C ASP A 423 -16.82 -7.95 -12.63
N LEU A 424 -15.69 -7.82 -11.96
CA LEU A 424 -14.40 -8.35 -12.39
C LEU A 424 -14.00 -9.54 -11.53
N GLN A 425 -13.30 -10.48 -12.14
CA GLN A 425 -12.62 -11.57 -11.45
C GLN A 425 -11.12 -11.29 -11.42
N ILE A 426 -10.50 -11.55 -10.28
CA ILE A 426 -9.04 -11.56 -10.15
C ILE A 426 -8.55 -12.93 -10.64
N GLU A 427 -7.87 -12.96 -11.78
CA GLU A 427 -7.36 -14.21 -12.37
C GLU A 427 -6.03 -14.61 -11.75
N CYS A 428 -5.13 -13.64 -11.59
CA CYS A 428 -3.79 -13.85 -11.08
C CYS A 428 -3.30 -12.59 -10.40
N ALA A 429 -2.56 -12.75 -9.31
CA ALA A 429 -1.75 -11.70 -8.73
C ALA A 429 -0.33 -12.23 -8.50
N THR A 430 0.66 -11.39 -8.74
CA THR A 430 2.06 -11.78 -8.64
C THR A 430 2.89 -10.67 -8.05
N LEU A 431 3.67 -11.03 -7.04
CA LEU A 431 4.71 -10.20 -6.45
C LEU A 431 6.01 -11.02 -6.53
N PRO A 432 6.97 -10.66 -7.40
CA PRO A 432 8.20 -11.42 -7.56
C PRO A 432 9.14 -11.17 -6.38
N THR A 433 9.27 -12.14 -5.50
CA THR A 433 10.16 -12.12 -4.33
C THR A 433 11.63 -12.24 -4.67
N SER A 434 11.97 -12.81 -5.83
CA SER A 434 13.36 -12.98 -6.24
C SER A 434 14.14 -11.68 -6.38
N MET A 435 13.45 -10.54 -6.39
CA MET A 435 14.06 -9.21 -6.40
C MET A 435 14.37 -8.70 -4.98
N LEU A 436 13.81 -9.34 -3.96
CA LEU A 436 13.96 -8.99 -2.54
C LEU A 436 14.76 -10.04 -1.76
N GLU A 437 15.11 -11.18 -2.40
CA GLU A 437 15.97 -12.24 -1.83
C GLU A 437 17.44 -11.79 -1.79
N GLY A 438 17.71 -10.79 -1.03
CA GLY A 438 19.06 -10.29 -0.84
C GLY A 438 19.09 -9.42 0.40
N ARG A 439 20.26 -9.23 0.97
CA ARG A 439 20.48 -8.24 2.02
C ARG A 439 20.03 -6.88 1.52
N TRP A 440 19.64 -5.98 2.42
CA TRP A 440 19.52 -4.56 2.10
C TRP A 440 20.64 -4.18 1.13
N PRO A 441 20.32 -3.72 -0.06
CA PRO A 441 21.31 -3.59 -1.12
C PRO A 441 22.34 -2.55 -0.70
N THR A 442 23.60 -2.94 -0.77
CA THR A 442 24.70 -1.98 -0.84
C THR A 442 24.53 -1.19 -2.14
N SER A 443 25.08 0.02 -2.20
CA SER A 443 24.97 0.92 -3.36
C SER A 443 25.31 0.27 -4.71
N GLU A 444 26.07 -0.83 -4.71
CA GLU A 444 26.49 -1.55 -5.91
C GLU A 444 25.55 -2.69 -6.34
N GLU A 445 24.72 -3.21 -5.43
CA GLU A 445 23.88 -4.41 -5.67
C GLU A 445 22.40 -4.07 -5.91
N PHE A 446 21.99 -2.82 -5.68
CA PHE A 446 20.60 -2.40 -5.76
C PHE A 446 20.23 -1.91 -7.14
N ASP A 447 19.79 -2.84 -7.95
CA ASP A 447 19.56 -2.57 -9.37
C ASP A 447 18.28 -1.80 -9.69
N LEU A 448 17.22 -1.87 -8.84
CA LEU A 448 15.91 -1.30 -9.16
C LEU A 448 15.31 -0.48 -8.01
N SER A 449 14.55 -1.09 -7.10
CA SER A 449 13.85 -0.46 -5.98
C SER A 449 13.91 -1.34 -4.74
N ASP A 450 13.77 -0.77 -3.55
CA ASP A 450 13.57 -1.48 -2.28
C ASP A 450 12.17 -2.10 -2.18
N HIS A 451 11.31 -1.84 -3.16
CA HIS A 451 10.03 -2.49 -3.37
C HIS A 451 10.05 -3.46 -4.55
N GLY A 452 9.21 -4.48 -4.48
CA GLY A 452 8.90 -5.35 -5.61
C GLY A 452 7.67 -4.85 -6.38
N PRO A 453 7.65 -4.97 -7.72
CA PRO A 453 6.47 -4.63 -8.50
C PRO A 453 5.35 -5.66 -8.26
N LEU A 454 4.16 -5.19 -7.87
CA LEU A 454 2.97 -6.01 -7.75
C LEU A 454 2.09 -5.83 -8.99
N TRP A 455 1.64 -6.91 -9.60
CA TRP A 455 0.63 -6.84 -10.66
C TRP A 455 -0.47 -7.88 -10.46
N ALA A 456 -1.66 -7.54 -10.98
CA ALA A 456 -2.78 -8.46 -11.05
C ALA A 456 -3.49 -8.35 -12.40
N GLU A 457 -4.14 -9.44 -12.79
CA GLU A 457 -4.97 -9.52 -13.99
C GLU A 457 -6.43 -9.65 -13.59
N PHE A 458 -7.25 -8.82 -14.21
CA PHE A 458 -8.69 -8.74 -14.00
C PHE A 458 -9.40 -9.09 -15.30
N THR A 459 -10.40 -9.99 -15.20
CA THR A 459 -11.25 -10.33 -16.34
C THR A 459 -12.71 -9.99 -16.02
N PRO A 460 -13.49 -9.53 -17.00
CA PRO A 460 -14.93 -9.43 -16.84
C PRO A 460 -15.56 -10.79 -16.61
N ARG A 461 -16.53 -10.86 -15.74
CA ARG A 461 -17.43 -11.99 -15.58
C ARG A 461 -18.73 -11.83 -16.33
#